data_228d4a7721ac1ebc99a97bae8cc148b0
#
_entry.id   228d4a7721ac1ebc99a97bae8cc148b0
#
_cell.length_a   1.000
_cell.length_b   1.000
_cell.length_c   1.000
_cell.angle_alpha   90.00
_cell.angle_beta   90.00
_cell.angle_gamma   90.00
#
_symmetry.space_group_name_H-M   'P 1'
#
loop_
_entity.id
_entity.type
_entity.pdbx_description
1 polymer ?
#
loop_
_entity_poly.entity_id
_entity_poly.type
_entity_poly.pdbx_seq_one_letter_code
_entity_poly.pdbx_strand_id
1 'polypeptide(L)'
;MKKYKNFGLLVLALFFALPAAAQLGEERHNFAVGINGGLNMSSVSFNPKIKLNTLNTMSMGVTMRYMSEKYFKMMCGVQMEINYSQRGWDEKIEDDSGNSYSRTMNYLEIPFMAHLAFGKDALNRGVKVFFNAGPQIGFFLGDNEKINWTTSTTRPEHGKEVENKFDYGITAGAGLEVSTGIGHFLLEGRYYMGLSYFYKNSKRDFFERSAHSFIGIRLSYLIDITK
;
A
#
# COMPACT_ATOMS: atom_id res chain seq x y z
N MET A 1 10.43 -32.49 -21.86
CA MET A 1 10.17 -31.05 -21.66
C MET A 1 8.99 -30.44 -22.45
N LYS A 2 8.24 -31.17 -23.25
CA LYS A 2 7.09 -30.64 -24.04
C LYS A 2 5.72 -30.60 -23.31
N LYS A 3 5.53 -31.38 -22.24
CA LYS A 3 4.23 -31.50 -21.54
C LYS A 3 3.82 -30.26 -20.69
N TYR A 4 4.75 -29.46 -20.19
CA TYR A 4 4.44 -28.31 -19.31
C TYR A 4 4.10 -27.02 -20.05
N LYS A 5 4.49 -26.90 -21.35
CA LYS A 5 4.12 -25.74 -22.18
C LYS A 5 2.60 -25.67 -22.41
N ASN A 6 1.94 -26.81 -22.56
CA ASN A 6 0.49 -26.86 -22.80
C ASN A 6 -0.32 -26.63 -21.54
N PHE A 7 0.23 -26.94 -20.35
CA PHE A 7 -0.44 -26.69 -19.08
C PHE A 7 -0.52 -25.18 -18.77
N GLY A 8 0.55 -24.44 -19.00
CA GLY A 8 0.56 -22.97 -18.84
C GLY A 8 -0.41 -22.26 -19.79
N LEU A 9 -0.51 -22.76 -21.04
CA LEU A 9 -1.47 -22.24 -22.01
C LEU A 9 -2.92 -22.54 -21.63
N LEU A 10 -3.17 -23.68 -21.03
CA LEU A 10 -4.50 -24.09 -20.56
C LEU A 10 -4.95 -23.27 -19.36
N VAL A 11 -4.04 -22.97 -18.43
CA VAL A 11 -4.30 -22.10 -17.28
C VAL A 11 -4.55 -20.65 -17.74
N LEU A 12 -3.76 -20.17 -18.71
CA LEU A 12 -3.95 -18.84 -19.30
C LEU A 12 -5.28 -18.74 -20.04
N ALA A 13 -5.67 -19.78 -20.81
CA ALA A 13 -6.96 -19.85 -21.51
C ALA A 13 -8.15 -19.92 -20.54
N LEU A 14 -8.00 -20.58 -19.38
CA LEU A 14 -9.03 -20.58 -18.32
C LEU A 14 -9.25 -19.16 -17.73
N PHE A 15 -8.19 -18.39 -17.56
CA PHE A 15 -8.31 -16.99 -17.10
C PHE A 15 -9.03 -16.10 -18.10
N PHE A 16 -8.91 -16.34 -19.42
CA PHE A 16 -9.64 -15.59 -20.44
C PHE A 16 -11.05 -16.13 -20.71
N ALA A 17 -11.36 -17.36 -20.28
CA ALA A 17 -12.71 -17.93 -20.43
C ALA A 17 -13.67 -17.50 -19.30
N LEU A 18 -13.15 -17.03 -18.14
CA LEU A 18 -13.96 -16.59 -17.01
C LEU A 18 -14.85 -15.35 -17.28
N PRO A 19 -14.49 -14.38 -18.17
CA PRO A 19 -15.37 -13.24 -18.44
C PRO A 19 -16.65 -13.60 -19.19
N ALA A 20 -16.68 -14.69 -19.96
CA ALA A 20 -17.85 -15.04 -20.79
C ALA A 20 -19.06 -15.55 -19.98
N ALA A 21 -18.89 -15.99 -18.73
CA ALA A 21 -19.97 -16.44 -17.85
C ALA A 21 -20.46 -15.34 -16.89
N ALA A 22 -19.85 -14.15 -16.91
CA ALA A 22 -20.08 -13.07 -15.94
C ALA A 22 -21.11 -12.02 -16.41
N GLN A 23 -21.88 -12.27 -17.44
CA GLN A 23 -22.77 -11.28 -18.08
C GLN A 23 -24.11 -11.02 -17.36
N LEU A 24 -24.18 -11.14 -16.05
CA LEU A 24 -25.37 -10.77 -15.26
C LEU A 24 -25.07 -9.68 -14.22
N GLY A 25 -24.05 -8.88 -14.47
CA GLY A 25 -23.74 -7.69 -13.66
C GLY A 25 -24.71 -6.55 -13.96
N GLU A 26 -25.19 -5.89 -12.93
CA GLU A 26 -25.90 -4.63 -13.06
C GLU A 26 -24.88 -3.50 -13.23
N GLU A 27 -24.87 -2.84 -14.38
CA GLU A 27 -23.93 -1.74 -14.65
C GLU A 27 -24.15 -0.60 -13.66
N ARG A 28 -23.03 -0.10 -13.11
CA ARG A 28 -22.96 1.02 -12.20
C ARG A 28 -21.87 1.97 -12.67
N HIS A 29 -22.19 3.21 -12.86
CA HIS A 29 -21.25 4.24 -13.28
C HIS A 29 -21.06 5.29 -12.16
N ASN A 30 -20.80 4.80 -10.95
CA ASN A 30 -20.59 5.69 -9.82
C ASN A 30 -19.12 6.08 -9.70
N PHE A 31 -18.84 7.37 -9.79
CA PHE A 31 -17.51 7.95 -9.58
C PHE A 31 -17.53 8.82 -8.35
N ALA A 32 -16.65 8.51 -7.41
CA ALA A 32 -16.50 9.23 -6.14
C ALA A 32 -15.06 9.74 -5.98
N VAL A 33 -14.93 10.93 -5.40
CA VAL A 33 -13.64 11.56 -5.07
C VAL A 33 -13.66 12.01 -3.63
N GLY A 34 -12.51 11.96 -2.97
CA GLY A 34 -12.43 12.41 -1.60
C GLY A 34 -11.01 12.49 -1.06
N ILE A 35 -10.91 12.61 0.23
CA ILE A 35 -9.65 12.72 0.96
C ILE A 35 -9.43 11.48 1.82
N ASN A 36 -8.19 11.17 2.08
CA ASN A 36 -7.81 10.10 3.00
C ASN A 36 -6.67 10.55 3.91
N GLY A 37 -6.57 9.90 5.06
CA GLY A 37 -5.46 10.06 5.98
C GLY A 37 -5.31 8.82 6.86
N GLY A 38 -4.11 8.55 7.33
CA GLY A 38 -3.87 7.36 8.13
C GLY A 38 -2.54 7.37 8.87
N LEU A 39 -2.41 6.38 9.75
CA LEU A 39 -1.20 6.09 10.50
C LEU A 39 -0.64 4.76 10.01
N ASN A 40 0.67 4.72 9.80
CA ASN A 40 1.40 3.54 9.35
C ASN A 40 2.41 3.13 10.43
N MET A 41 2.51 1.84 10.70
CA MET A 41 3.61 1.20 11.41
C MET A 41 4.58 0.67 10.36
N SER A 42 5.63 1.44 10.08
CA SER A 42 6.60 1.17 9.03
C SER A 42 7.80 0.40 9.54
N SER A 43 8.33 -0.47 8.70
CA SER A 43 9.55 -1.23 8.93
C SER A 43 10.28 -1.46 7.61
N VAL A 44 11.56 -1.84 7.70
CA VAL A 44 12.39 -2.17 6.55
C VAL A 44 12.97 -3.57 6.72
N SER A 45 12.95 -4.34 5.64
CA SER A 45 13.61 -5.64 5.60
C SER A 45 15.01 -5.48 5.04
N PHE A 46 16.03 -5.55 5.92
CA PHE A 46 17.44 -5.53 5.54
C PHE A 46 18.03 -6.93 5.42
N ASN A 47 19.00 -7.07 4.51
CA ASN A 47 19.96 -8.18 4.49
C ASN A 47 21.38 -7.59 4.25
N PRO A 48 22.35 -7.70 5.16
CA PRO A 48 22.28 -8.38 6.48
C PRO A 48 21.21 -7.79 7.41
N LYS A 49 20.68 -8.62 8.28
CA LYS A 49 19.55 -8.26 9.15
C LYS A 49 19.98 -7.27 10.24
N ILE A 50 19.28 -6.14 10.30
CA ILE A 50 19.38 -5.15 11.38
C ILE A 50 18.20 -5.36 12.34
N LYS A 51 18.43 -5.24 13.64
CA LYS A 51 17.34 -5.22 14.63
C LYS A 51 16.62 -3.88 14.57
N LEU A 52 15.34 -3.90 14.24
CA LEU A 52 14.51 -2.71 14.08
C LEU A 52 13.28 -2.76 14.98
N ASN A 53 12.88 -1.59 15.44
CA ASN A 53 11.54 -1.31 15.91
C ASN A 53 10.68 -0.82 14.75
N THR A 54 9.37 -0.88 14.91
CA THR A 54 8.44 -0.23 13.97
C THR A 54 8.44 1.29 14.19
N LEU A 55 8.51 2.04 13.10
CA LEU A 55 8.40 3.49 13.12
C LEU A 55 6.96 3.91 12.81
N ASN A 56 6.35 4.66 13.73
CA ASN A 56 5.03 5.23 13.52
C ASN A 56 5.14 6.43 12.59
N THR A 57 4.43 6.39 11.48
CA THR A 57 4.45 7.40 10.42
C THR A 57 3.03 7.73 9.99
N MET A 58 2.87 8.77 9.19
CA MET A 58 1.57 9.21 8.69
C MET A 58 1.50 9.21 7.16
N SER A 59 0.29 9.15 6.67
CA SER A 59 -0.01 9.35 5.26
C SER A 59 -1.28 10.15 5.09
N MET A 60 -1.35 10.96 4.03
CA MET A 60 -2.54 11.73 3.66
C MET A 60 -2.59 11.94 2.15
N GLY A 61 -3.78 12.07 1.61
CA GLY A 61 -3.91 12.26 0.16
C GLY A 61 -5.34 12.35 -0.33
N VAL A 62 -5.47 12.12 -1.63
CA VAL A 62 -6.75 12.14 -2.35
C VAL A 62 -7.06 10.74 -2.85
N THR A 63 -8.32 10.35 -2.77
CA THR A 63 -8.85 9.06 -3.24
C THR A 63 -9.85 9.30 -4.35
N MET A 64 -9.72 8.53 -5.42
CA MET A 64 -10.67 8.43 -6.53
C MET A 64 -11.14 6.99 -6.61
N ARG A 65 -12.45 6.78 -6.71
CA ARG A 65 -13.04 5.45 -6.80
C ARG A 65 -14.09 5.43 -7.91
N TYR A 66 -14.03 4.42 -8.75
CA TYR A 66 -15.01 4.14 -9.78
C TYR A 66 -15.60 2.76 -9.56
N MET A 67 -16.93 2.69 -9.37
CA MET A 67 -17.69 1.44 -9.27
C MET A 67 -18.28 1.14 -10.64
N SER A 68 -17.88 0.00 -11.21
CA SER A 68 -18.28 -0.38 -12.57
C SER A 68 -19.50 -1.25 -12.60
N GLU A 69 -19.60 -2.23 -11.70
CA GLU A 69 -20.61 -3.27 -11.78
C GLU A 69 -21.03 -3.77 -10.39
N LYS A 70 -22.22 -4.30 -10.32
CA LYS A 70 -22.75 -5.01 -9.15
C LYS A 70 -23.15 -6.42 -9.54
N TYR A 71 -22.64 -7.39 -8.81
CA TYR A 71 -22.97 -8.81 -8.92
C TYR A 71 -23.64 -9.27 -7.63
N PHE A 72 -24.95 -9.50 -7.63
CA PHE A 72 -25.74 -9.86 -6.43
C PHE A 72 -25.55 -8.85 -5.28
N LYS A 73 -24.71 -9.20 -4.29
CA LYS A 73 -24.38 -8.35 -3.13
C LYS A 73 -22.96 -7.79 -3.17
N MET A 74 -22.21 -8.08 -4.23
CA MET A 74 -20.84 -7.64 -4.43
C MET A 74 -20.82 -6.50 -5.44
N MET A 75 -20.17 -5.41 -5.09
CA MET A 75 -19.88 -4.28 -5.97
C MET A 75 -18.41 -4.32 -6.34
N CYS A 76 -18.14 -4.21 -7.63
CA CYS A 76 -16.79 -4.23 -8.19
C CYS A 76 -16.42 -2.85 -8.72
N GLY A 77 -15.21 -2.43 -8.44
CA GLY A 77 -14.69 -1.16 -8.89
C GLY A 77 -13.18 -1.09 -8.83
N VAL A 78 -12.68 0.08 -9.11
CA VAL A 78 -11.26 0.42 -8.97
C VAL A 78 -11.11 1.64 -8.07
N GLN A 79 -10.05 1.64 -7.29
CA GLN A 79 -9.68 2.75 -6.41
C GLN A 79 -8.23 3.15 -6.70
N MET A 80 -8.02 4.43 -6.95
CA MET A 80 -6.72 5.05 -7.11
C MET A 80 -6.54 6.14 -6.07
N GLU A 81 -5.33 6.26 -5.55
CA GLU A 81 -5.01 7.31 -4.59
C GLU A 81 -3.72 8.03 -5.01
N ILE A 82 -3.58 9.25 -4.55
CA ILE A 82 -2.33 10.02 -4.61
C ILE A 82 -2.06 10.49 -3.19
N ASN A 83 -1.04 9.92 -2.57
CA ASN A 83 -0.76 10.12 -1.15
C ASN A 83 0.65 10.66 -0.93
N TYR A 84 0.78 11.65 -0.06
CA TYR A 84 2.03 11.89 0.64
C TYR A 84 2.10 10.92 1.80
N SER A 85 3.15 10.14 1.87
CA SER A 85 3.32 9.08 2.87
C SER A 85 4.73 9.08 3.44
N GLN A 86 4.82 8.89 4.72
CA GLN A 86 6.08 8.69 5.43
C GLN A 86 6.29 7.20 5.66
N ARG A 87 7.53 6.77 5.49
CA ARG A 87 8.00 5.41 5.78
C ARG A 87 9.36 5.49 6.45
N GLY A 88 9.85 4.38 6.97
CA GLY A 88 11.21 4.35 7.53
C GLY A 88 11.36 3.25 8.56
N TRP A 89 12.37 3.44 9.41
CA TRP A 89 12.68 2.51 10.49
C TRP A 89 13.26 3.24 11.70
N ASP A 90 13.21 2.55 12.82
CA ASP A 90 13.86 2.91 14.07
C ASP A 90 14.77 1.74 14.47
N GLU A 91 16.04 2.01 14.82
CA GLU A 91 16.95 0.96 15.22
C GLU A 91 16.73 0.55 16.67
N LYS A 92 16.66 -0.77 16.89
CA LYS A 92 16.62 -1.34 18.24
C LYS A 92 18.03 -1.52 18.77
N ILE A 93 18.47 -0.61 19.64
CA ILE A 93 19.78 -0.61 20.27
C ILE A 93 19.61 -1.14 21.69
N GLU A 94 20.30 -2.24 22.02
CA GLU A 94 20.17 -2.97 23.30
C GLU A 94 21.53 -3.00 24.04
N ASP A 95 22.26 -1.86 24.07
CA ASP A 95 23.60 -1.79 24.65
C ASP A 95 23.69 -0.81 25.85
N ASP A 96 22.55 -0.35 26.39
CA ASP A 96 22.44 0.63 27.49
C ASP A 96 23.24 1.94 27.25
N SER A 97 23.68 2.19 26.00
CA SER A 97 24.44 3.38 25.63
C SER A 97 23.61 4.66 25.54
N GLY A 98 22.29 4.53 25.50
CA GLY A 98 21.37 5.63 25.21
C GLY A 98 21.41 6.12 23.76
N ASN A 99 22.11 5.42 22.88
CA ASN A 99 22.16 5.72 21.46
C ASN A 99 20.80 5.44 20.80
N SER A 100 20.43 6.27 19.84
CA SER A 100 19.24 6.05 19.02
C SER A 100 19.45 6.53 17.60
N TYR A 101 18.83 5.82 16.65
CA TYR A 101 18.83 6.19 15.25
C TYR A 101 17.47 5.87 14.65
N SER A 102 16.86 6.84 14.01
CA SER A 102 15.65 6.64 13.22
C SER A 102 15.74 7.42 11.91
N ARG A 103 15.23 6.82 10.84
CA ARG A 103 15.18 7.44 9.53
C ARG A 103 13.76 7.43 9.00
N THR A 104 13.27 8.62 8.66
CA THR A 104 11.95 8.82 8.03
C THR A 104 12.17 9.25 6.59
N MET A 105 11.55 8.54 5.67
CA MET A 105 11.56 8.80 4.23
C MET A 105 10.19 9.23 3.77
N ASN A 106 10.13 10.27 2.94
CA ASN A 106 8.89 10.81 2.40
C ASN A 106 8.72 10.33 0.96
N TYR A 107 7.52 9.86 0.64
CA TYR A 107 7.15 9.34 -0.67
C TYR A 107 5.86 9.98 -1.18
N LEU A 108 5.81 10.18 -2.49
CA LEU A 108 4.56 10.31 -3.23
C LEU A 108 4.14 8.91 -3.66
N GLU A 109 3.04 8.40 -3.13
CA GLU A 109 2.53 7.05 -3.39
C GLU A 109 1.28 7.08 -4.25
N ILE A 110 1.22 6.17 -5.22
CA ILE A 110 0.08 6.02 -6.12
C ILE A 110 -0.32 4.53 -6.14
N PRO A 111 -1.16 4.07 -5.20
CA PRO A 111 -1.78 2.77 -5.27
C PRO A 111 -2.90 2.76 -6.32
N PHE A 112 -2.97 1.69 -7.10
CA PHE A 112 -4.05 1.37 -8.02
C PHE A 112 -4.62 0.01 -7.66
N MET A 113 -5.84 -0.02 -7.11
CA MET A 113 -6.40 -1.19 -6.46
C MET A 113 -7.73 -1.59 -7.08
N ALA A 114 -7.96 -2.88 -7.24
CA ALA A 114 -9.31 -3.42 -7.35
C ALA A 114 -10.03 -3.20 -6.02
N HIS A 115 -11.27 -2.73 -6.09
CA HIS A 115 -12.14 -2.48 -4.94
C HIS A 115 -13.36 -3.40 -5.01
N LEU A 116 -13.51 -4.26 -4.02
CA LEU A 116 -14.64 -5.19 -3.90
C LEU A 116 -15.41 -4.89 -2.61
N ALA A 117 -16.65 -4.45 -2.74
CA ALA A 117 -17.50 -4.14 -1.58
C ALA A 117 -18.70 -5.08 -1.50
N PHE A 118 -19.01 -5.53 -0.28
CA PHE A 118 -20.08 -6.46 0.01
C PHE A 118 -21.08 -5.81 0.99
N GLY A 119 -22.35 -5.85 0.66
CA GLY A 119 -23.39 -5.31 1.52
C GLY A 119 -24.54 -4.70 0.75
N LYS A 120 -25.18 -3.70 1.35
CA LYS A 120 -26.25 -2.96 0.69
C LYS A 120 -25.71 -2.10 -0.44
N ASP A 121 -26.53 -1.89 -1.45
CA ASP A 121 -26.22 -1.10 -2.63
C ASP A 121 -25.67 0.30 -2.29
N ALA A 122 -24.73 0.78 -3.14
CA ALA A 122 -24.07 2.08 -2.97
C ALA A 122 -25.06 3.26 -2.97
N LEU A 123 -26.17 3.14 -3.65
CA LEU A 123 -27.23 4.17 -3.69
C LEU A 123 -28.07 4.25 -2.40
N ASN A 124 -27.95 3.22 -1.54
CA ASN A 124 -28.69 3.15 -0.30
C ASN A 124 -27.77 3.40 0.89
N ARG A 125 -28.28 4.11 1.88
CA ARG A 125 -27.60 4.25 3.18
C ARG A 125 -27.37 2.87 3.79
N GLY A 126 -26.15 2.62 4.25
CA GLY A 126 -25.84 1.33 4.88
C GLY A 126 -24.36 1.09 5.08
N VAL A 127 -24.10 -0.06 5.69
CA VAL A 127 -22.73 -0.51 5.99
C VAL A 127 -22.33 -1.60 5.00
N LYS A 128 -21.10 -1.53 4.51
CA LYS A 128 -20.47 -2.52 3.62
C LYS A 128 -19.12 -2.91 4.18
N VAL A 129 -18.75 -4.15 3.94
CA VAL A 129 -17.36 -4.62 4.10
C VAL A 129 -16.70 -4.52 2.76
N PHE A 130 -15.45 -4.06 2.69
CA PHE A 130 -14.72 -3.99 1.42
C PHE A 130 -13.32 -4.58 1.52
N PHE A 131 -12.79 -4.94 0.36
CA PHE A 131 -11.43 -5.40 0.16
C PHE A 131 -10.81 -4.61 -0.99
N ASN A 132 -9.58 -4.17 -0.78
CA ASN A 132 -8.74 -3.50 -1.77
C ASN A 132 -7.49 -4.34 -2.01
N ALA A 133 -7.06 -4.50 -3.26
CA ALA A 133 -5.77 -5.09 -3.56
C ALA A 133 -5.26 -4.62 -4.92
N GLY A 134 -3.95 -4.38 -5.02
CA GLY A 134 -3.35 -3.98 -6.29
C GLY A 134 -1.91 -3.52 -6.17
N PRO A 135 -1.32 -3.14 -7.30
CA PRO A 135 0.01 -2.54 -7.35
C PRO A 135 0.03 -1.14 -6.74
N GLN A 136 1.17 -0.79 -6.20
CA GLN A 136 1.47 0.55 -5.68
C GLN A 136 2.84 0.96 -6.16
N ILE A 137 2.94 2.19 -6.66
CA ILE A 137 4.22 2.83 -7.00
C ILE A 137 4.47 3.98 -6.05
N GLY A 138 5.75 4.30 -5.84
CA GLY A 138 6.19 5.37 -4.96
C GLY A 138 7.38 6.13 -5.53
N PHE A 139 7.39 7.44 -5.34
CA PHE A 139 8.49 8.30 -5.71
C PHE A 139 9.08 8.92 -4.46
N PHE A 140 10.36 8.70 -4.22
CA PHE A 140 11.09 9.28 -3.10
C PHE A 140 11.19 10.80 -3.26
N LEU A 141 10.80 11.52 -2.22
CA LEU A 141 10.83 12.99 -2.17
C LEU A 141 11.98 13.53 -1.33
N GLY A 142 12.38 12.78 -0.30
CA GLY A 142 13.42 13.16 0.63
C GLY A 142 13.33 12.37 1.92
N ASP A 143 14.31 12.54 2.78
CA ASP A 143 14.36 11.87 4.07
C ASP A 143 14.88 12.77 5.18
N ASN A 144 14.69 12.33 6.41
CA ASN A 144 15.19 12.95 7.62
C ASN A 144 15.71 11.88 8.57
N GLU A 145 16.94 12.06 9.04
CA GLU A 145 17.57 11.20 10.02
C GLU A 145 17.60 11.89 11.40
N LYS A 146 17.22 11.15 12.42
CA LYS A 146 17.39 11.55 13.82
C LYS A 146 18.47 10.66 14.43
N ILE A 147 19.59 11.26 14.74
CA ILE A 147 20.78 10.56 15.25
C ILE A 147 21.07 11.11 16.65
N ASN A 148 21.02 10.24 17.65
CA ASN A 148 21.59 10.48 18.97
C ASN A 148 22.65 9.38 19.21
N TRP A 149 23.91 9.67 18.82
CA TRP A 149 24.97 8.68 18.78
C TRP A 149 26.21 9.22 19.50
N THR A 150 26.57 8.61 20.60
CA THR A 150 27.69 9.04 21.44
C THR A 150 29.01 8.31 21.12
N THR A 151 28.95 7.25 20.32
CA THR A 151 30.09 6.43 19.97
C THR A 151 30.68 6.88 18.62
N SER A 152 32.00 6.84 18.47
CA SER A 152 32.70 7.22 17.22
C SER A 152 32.48 6.23 16.06
N THR A 153 31.87 5.08 16.29
CA THR A 153 31.62 4.04 15.29
C THR A 153 30.27 4.26 14.61
N THR A 154 30.28 4.68 13.36
CA THR A 154 29.09 4.78 12.51
C THR A 154 28.74 3.42 11.93
N ARG A 155 27.42 3.14 11.76
CA ARG A 155 26.93 1.93 11.07
C ARG A 155 26.78 2.19 9.56
N PRO A 156 26.83 1.13 8.72
CA PRO A 156 26.75 1.27 7.26
C PRO A 156 25.49 1.94 6.72
N GLU A 157 24.39 1.87 7.49
CA GLU A 157 23.10 2.46 7.16
C GLU A 157 22.97 3.95 7.52
N HIS A 158 23.84 4.46 8.42
CA HIS A 158 23.79 5.84 8.87
C HIS A 158 24.32 6.79 7.77
N GLY A 159 23.50 7.78 7.38
CA GLY A 159 23.88 8.75 6.36
C GLY A 159 23.96 8.20 4.94
N LYS A 160 23.59 6.93 4.71
CA LYS A 160 23.65 6.35 3.35
C LYS A 160 22.56 6.96 2.48
N GLU A 161 22.91 7.49 1.32
CA GLU A 161 21.96 8.05 0.36
C GLU A 161 21.01 7.00 -0.20
N VAL A 162 19.75 7.42 -0.47
CA VAL A 162 18.76 6.62 -1.16
C VAL A 162 19.09 6.61 -2.65
N GLU A 163 19.57 5.48 -3.15
CA GLU A 163 20.07 5.35 -4.52
C GLU A 163 18.95 5.11 -5.52
N ASN A 164 17.93 4.34 -5.13
CA ASN A 164 16.76 4.08 -5.95
C ASN A 164 15.58 4.92 -5.45
N LYS A 165 15.25 5.96 -6.21
CA LYS A 165 14.17 6.90 -5.86
C LYS A 165 12.78 6.42 -6.28
N PHE A 166 12.70 5.33 -7.05
CA PHE A 166 11.45 4.71 -7.48
C PHE A 166 11.21 3.43 -6.69
N ASP A 167 10.06 3.37 -6.04
CA ASP A 167 9.60 2.22 -5.26
C ASP A 167 8.35 1.60 -5.90
N TYR A 168 8.24 0.30 -5.84
CA TYR A 168 7.04 -0.41 -6.27
C TYR A 168 6.80 -1.63 -5.39
N GLY A 169 5.54 -1.99 -5.28
CA GLY A 169 5.12 -3.13 -4.46
C GLY A 169 3.66 -3.46 -4.63
N ILE A 170 3.16 -4.26 -3.70
CA ILE A 170 1.76 -4.68 -3.65
C ILE A 170 1.15 -4.14 -2.37
N THR A 171 -0.04 -3.58 -2.49
CA THR A 171 -0.86 -3.16 -1.35
C THR A 171 -2.14 -3.98 -1.30
N ALA A 172 -2.57 -4.32 -0.10
CA ALA A 172 -3.85 -4.97 0.15
C ALA A 172 -4.47 -4.44 1.45
N GLY A 173 -5.78 -4.33 1.47
CA GLY A 173 -6.51 -3.83 2.63
C GLY A 173 -7.91 -4.40 2.72
N ALA A 174 -8.48 -4.29 3.91
CA ALA A 174 -9.86 -4.63 4.18
C ALA A 174 -10.46 -3.61 5.15
N GLY A 175 -11.75 -3.34 5.02
CA GLY A 175 -12.35 -2.31 5.83
C GLY A 175 -13.87 -2.30 5.84
N LEU A 176 -14.37 -1.28 6.51
CA LEU A 176 -15.80 -0.98 6.60
C LEU A 176 -16.08 0.35 5.91
N GLU A 177 -17.13 0.38 5.11
CA GLU A 177 -17.67 1.58 4.50
C GLU A 177 -19.06 1.85 5.04
N VAL A 178 -19.27 3.09 5.48
CA VAL A 178 -20.59 3.60 5.87
C VAL A 178 -21.02 4.62 4.83
N SER A 179 -22.01 4.24 4.01
CA SER A 179 -22.63 5.15 3.02
C SER A 179 -23.75 5.96 3.68
N THR A 180 -23.67 7.26 3.55
CA THR A 180 -24.60 8.23 4.12
C THR A 180 -25.22 9.09 3.01
N GLY A 181 -26.15 9.97 3.34
CA GLY A 181 -26.71 10.93 2.37
C GLY A 181 -25.71 12.02 1.93
N ILE A 182 -24.60 12.19 2.63
CA ILE A 182 -23.59 13.23 2.39
C ILE A 182 -22.28 12.66 1.84
N GLY A 183 -22.13 11.35 1.73
CA GLY A 183 -20.92 10.69 1.22
C GLY A 183 -20.63 9.37 1.91
N HIS A 184 -19.42 8.86 1.67
CA HIS A 184 -18.95 7.56 2.12
C HIS A 184 -17.79 7.74 3.11
N PHE A 185 -17.92 7.15 4.28
CA PHE A 185 -16.86 7.08 5.28
C PHE A 185 -16.27 5.67 5.26
N LEU A 186 -14.95 5.57 5.05
CA LEU A 186 -14.24 4.29 4.97
C LEU A 186 -13.22 4.22 6.09
N LEU A 187 -13.21 3.08 6.80
CA LEU A 187 -12.15 2.71 7.74
C LEU A 187 -11.47 1.46 7.19
N GLU A 188 -10.17 1.54 6.90
CA GLU A 188 -9.40 0.47 6.26
C GLU A 188 -8.17 0.12 7.07
N GLY A 189 -7.95 -1.20 7.30
CA GLY A 189 -6.65 -1.75 7.66
C GLY A 189 -5.91 -2.12 6.38
N ARG A 190 -4.68 -1.61 6.18
CA ARG A 190 -3.90 -1.77 4.95
C ARG A 190 -2.53 -2.33 5.24
N TYR A 191 -2.07 -3.23 4.39
CA TYR A 191 -0.71 -3.75 4.35
C TYR A 191 -0.05 -3.42 3.02
N TYR A 192 1.21 -3.00 3.08
CA TYR A 192 2.07 -2.79 1.92
C TYR A 192 3.32 -3.65 2.01
N MET A 193 3.67 -4.28 0.91
CA MET A 193 4.89 -5.05 0.73
C MET A 193 5.68 -4.50 -0.46
N GLY A 194 6.81 -3.86 -0.19
CA GLY A 194 7.74 -3.38 -1.21
C GLY A 194 8.45 -4.55 -1.88
N LEU A 195 8.54 -4.47 -3.21
CA LEU A 195 9.25 -5.41 -4.06
C LEU A 195 10.54 -4.81 -4.62
N SER A 196 10.72 -3.50 -4.48
CA SER A 196 11.94 -2.77 -4.81
C SER A 196 12.85 -2.61 -3.60
N TYR A 197 14.11 -2.28 -3.86
CA TYR A 197 15.10 -1.96 -2.86
C TYR A 197 15.56 -0.51 -3.03
N PHE A 198 15.56 0.27 -1.97
CA PHE A 198 15.96 1.68 -2.03
C PHE A 198 17.48 1.89 -1.99
N TYR A 199 18.26 0.90 -1.50
CA TYR A 199 19.69 0.83 -1.71
C TYR A 199 20.03 -0.08 -2.89
N LYS A 200 21.16 0.17 -3.58
CA LYS A 200 21.68 -0.78 -4.56
C LYS A 200 22.01 -2.12 -3.90
N ASN A 201 21.78 -3.18 -4.64
CA ASN A 201 21.95 -4.57 -4.20
C ASN A 201 22.95 -5.35 -5.06
N SER A 202 24.02 -4.69 -5.55
CA SER A 202 25.09 -5.38 -6.26
C SER A 202 25.94 -6.19 -5.27
N LYS A 203 26.66 -7.21 -5.77
CA LYS A 203 27.56 -8.05 -4.94
C LYS A 203 28.66 -7.28 -4.17
N ARG A 204 28.86 -6.02 -4.47
CA ARG A 204 29.82 -5.12 -3.80
C ARG A 204 29.18 -4.24 -2.74
N ASP A 205 27.85 -4.16 -2.71
CA ASP A 205 27.13 -3.33 -1.77
C ASP A 205 26.93 -4.06 -0.46
N PHE A 206 26.89 -3.31 0.64
CA PHE A 206 26.73 -3.88 1.97
C PHE A 206 25.34 -4.51 2.14
N PHE A 207 24.29 -3.91 1.53
CA PHE A 207 22.92 -4.42 1.63
C PHE A 207 22.51 -5.15 0.35
N GLU A 208 22.19 -6.43 0.49
CA GLU A 208 21.56 -7.22 -0.58
C GLU A 208 20.04 -6.97 -0.66
N ARG A 209 19.45 -6.50 0.43
CA ARG A 209 18.01 -6.20 0.52
C ARG A 209 17.78 -4.98 1.40
N SER A 210 16.89 -4.10 0.92
CA SER A 210 16.40 -2.92 1.65
C SER A 210 14.99 -2.58 1.15
N ALA A 211 13.99 -3.38 1.58
CA ALA A 211 12.60 -3.24 1.11
C ALA A 211 11.71 -2.69 2.22
N HIS A 212 10.86 -1.73 1.88
CA HIS A 212 9.84 -1.19 2.78
C HIS A 212 8.67 -2.16 2.97
N SER A 213 8.13 -2.17 4.17
CA SER A 213 6.82 -2.74 4.48
C SER A 213 6.12 -1.91 5.54
N PHE A 214 4.81 -1.83 5.49
CA PHE A 214 4.03 -1.22 6.56
C PHE A 214 2.67 -1.86 6.73
N ILE A 215 2.15 -1.77 7.96
CA ILE A 215 0.74 -2.00 8.29
C ILE A 215 0.19 -0.66 8.75
N GLY A 216 -1.00 -0.29 8.28
CA GLY A 216 -1.61 0.99 8.65
C GLY A 216 -3.12 0.93 8.80
N ILE A 217 -3.63 1.96 9.46
CA ILE A 217 -5.07 2.23 9.55
C ILE A 217 -5.33 3.52 8.80
N ARG A 218 -6.34 3.52 7.92
CA ARG A 218 -6.69 4.63 7.05
C ARG A 218 -8.17 4.99 7.20
N LEU A 219 -8.43 6.27 7.27
CA LEU A 219 -9.77 6.86 7.18
C LEU A 219 -9.89 7.59 5.86
N SER A 220 -11.01 7.42 5.15
CA SER A 220 -11.30 8.15 3.92
C SER A 220 -12.73 8.67 3.95
N TYR A 221 -12.92 9.84 3.34
CA TYR A 221 -14.22 10.42 3.09
C TYR A 221 -14.36 10.72 1.60
N LEU A 222 -15.37 10.13 0.96
CA LEU A 222 -15.63 10.22 -0.48
C LEU A 222 -17.02 10.82 -0.74
N ILE A 223 -17.11 11.63 -1.78
CA ILE A 223 -18.34 12.23 -2.27
C ILE A 223 -18.57 11.73 -3.70
N ASP A 224 -19.80 11.29 -3.99
CA ASP A 224 -20.19 10.87 -5.33
C ASP A 224 -20.27 12.10 -6.25
N ILE A 225 -19.55 12.01 -7.38
CA ILE A 225 -19.61 13.01 -8.46
C ILE A 225 -20.64 12.60 -9.49
N THR A 226 -20.71 11.30 -9.80
CA THR A 226 -21.75 10.71 -10.66
C THR A 226 -22.46 9.59 -9.91
N LYS A 227 -23.74 9.42 -10.18
CA LYS A 227 -24.58 8.37 -9.59
C LYS A 227 -25.11 7.45 -10.66
#